data_68e8c07c2d6c11f4eadbaf2f05ac5a3e
#
_entry.id   68e8c07c2d6c11f4eadbaf2f05ac5a3e
#
_cell.length_a   1.000
_cell.length_b   1.000
_cell.length_c   1.000
_cell.angle_alpha   90.00
_cell.angle_beta   90.00
_cell.angle_gamma   90.00
#
_symmetry.space_group_name_H-M   'P 1'
#
loop_
_entity.id
_entity.type
_entity.pdbx_description
1 polymer ?
#
loop_
_entity_poly.entity_id
_entity_poly.type
_entity_poly.pdbx_seq_one_letter_code
_entity_poly.pdbx_strand_id
1 'polypeptide(L)'
;MKNNLIQRSITGIIFVACLVGCILTGPIPFTILFALITAMSIYEFGTIVNRTGHVQMNRNISALAGVFLFLCFGYIGVAPGSNEVFIPYLVRLIYLLISELYKKQPNPVNNWAYSMMSQIYIALSFSLLNVLAYHSDATTSVSQYNPILPLSIFIFNWVNDTGAYCTGMLFGKHRLFERISPKKSWEGSIGGAVFSMIAAYVLSLYFPFLSTMQWLGLGLVVVVFGTWGDLTESLLKRTLGIKVSGNNLPGHGGMLDRFDSSILAIPAAVCYLYFISLI
;
A
#
# COMPACT_ATOMS: atom_id res chain seq x y z
N MET A 1 25.63 16.08 10.13
CA MET A 1 25.34 14.73 9.60
C MET A 1 24.79 13.78 10.69
N LYS A 2 25.35 13.72 11.90
CA LYS A 2 24.85 12.83 13.00
C LYS A 2 23.38 13.08 13.38
N ASN A 3 22.94 14.33 13.50
CA ASN A 3 21.55 14.66 13.87
C ASN A 3 20.51 14.13 12.85
N ASN A 4 20.81 14.12 11.55
CA ASN A 4 19.90 13.61 10.53
C ASN A 4 19.74 12.08 10.58
N LEU A 5 20.78 11.34 10.97
CA LEU A 5 20.72 9.88 11.10
C LEU A 5 19.87 9.48 12.32
N ILE A 6 20.10 10.13 13.46
CA ILE A 6 19.34 9.90 14.69
C ILE A 6 17.85 10.23 14.48
N GLN A 7 17.57 11.38 13.89
CA GLN A 7 16.19 11.77 13.57
C GLN A 7 15.49 10.76 12.66
N ARG A 8 16.18 10.28 11.64
CA ARG A 8 15.67 9.21 10.75
C ARG A 8 15.36 7.94 11.50
N SER A 9 16.30 7.44 12.32
CA SER A 9 16.11 6.21 13.09
C SER A 9 14.91 6.33 14.03
N ILE A 10 14.80 7.42 14.78
CA ILE A 10 13.69 7.66 15.71
C ILE A 10 12.35 7.71 14.97
N THR A 11 12.25 8.49 13.89
CA THR A 11 11.00 8.60 13.10
C THR A 11 10.61 7.25 12.51
N GLY A 12 11.57 6.46 12.02
CA GLY A 12 11.31 5.11 11.49
C GLY A 12 10.78 4.15 12.56
N ILE A 13 11.40 4.14 13.74
CA ILE A 13 10.96 3.29 14.87
C ILE A 13 9.55 3.68 15.31
N ILE A 14 9.28 4.99 15.48
CA ILE A 14 7.94 5.47 15.87
C ILE A 14 6.91 5.09 14.81
N PHE A 15 7.23 5.25 13.53
CA PHE A 15 6.34 4.88 12.43
C PHE A 15 5.99 3.39 12.45
N VAL A 16 6.98 2.51 12.56
CA VAL A 16 6.78 1.06 12.62
C VAL A 16 6.01 0.68 13.88
N ALA A 17 6.37 1.24 15.06
CA ALA A 17 5.68 0.97 16.31
C ALA A 17 4.21 1.43 16.27
N CYS A 18 3.93 2.60 15.69
CA CYS A 18 2.56 3.09 15.49
C CYS A 18 1.77 2.18 14.55
N LEU A 19 2.36 1.77 13.42
CA LEU A 19 1.71 0.90 12.44
C LEU A 19 1.39 -0.47 13.05
N VAL A 20 2.36 -1.13 13.64
CA VAL A 20 2.19 -2.44 14.30
C VAL A 20 1.20 -2.31 15.47
N GLY A 21 1.35 -1.28 16.31
CA GLY A 21 0.46 -1.03 17.45
C GLY A 21 -0.99 -0.86 17.00
N CYS A 22 -1.26 -0.02 15.99
CA CYS A 22 -2.63 0.20 15.51
C CYS A 22 -3.23 -1.06 14.86
N ILE A 23 -2.42 -1.88 14.17
CA ILE A 23 -2.91 -3.14 13.60
C ILE A 23 -3.27 -4.14 14.71
N LEU A 24 -2.39 -4.28 15.73
CA LEU A 24 -2.57 -5.31 16.77
C LEU A 24 -3.62 -4.93 17.83
N THR A 25 -3.84 -3.64 18.09
CA THR A 25 -4.76 -3.19 19.15
C THR A 25 -6.25 -3.29 18.77
N GLY A 26 -6.56 -3.48 17.47
CA GLY A 26 -7.94 -3.77 17.05
C GLY A 26 -8.43 -2.96 15.86
N PRO A 27 -9.71 -3.16 15.50
CA PRO A 27 -10.27 -2.62 14.26
C PRO A 27 -10.37 -1.09 14.23
N ILE A 28 -10.63 -0.44 15.35
CA ILE A 28 -10.80 1.03 15.38
C ILE A 28 -9.46 1.75 15.13
N PRO A 29 -8.36 1.47 15.85
CA PRO A 29 -7.06 2.06 15.56
C PRO A 29 -6.56 1.74 14.15
N PHE A 30 -6.75 0.51 13.67
CA PHE A 30 -6.45 0.10 12.30
C PHE A 30 -7.18 0.99 11.28
N THR A 31 -8.51 1.13 11.45
CA THR A 31 -9.34 1.92 10.52
C THR A 31 -8.92 3.39 10.50
N ILE A 32 -8.70 3.99 11.66
CA ILE A 32 -8.28 5.41 11.75
C ILE A 32 -6.92 5.60 11.08
N LEU A 33 -5.95 4.74 11.39
CA LEU A 33 -4.60 4.85 10.83
C LEU A 33 -4.61 4.74 9.30
N PHE A 34 -5.23 3.68 8.75
CA PHE A 34 -5.20 3.46 7.30
C PHE A 34 -6.11 4.41 6.52
N ALA A 35 -7.17 4.94 7.12
CA ALA A 35 -7.94 6.04 6.54
C ALA A 35 -7.08 7.32 6.41
N LEU A 36 -6.28 7.65 7.43
CA LEU A 36 -5.34 8.78 7.39
C LEU A 36 -4.22 8.53 6.36
N ILE A 37 -3.62 7.33 6.34
CA ILE A 37 -2.59 6.96 5.36
C ILE A 37 -3.14 7.09 3.93
N THR A 38 -4.35 6.59 3.68
CA THR A 38 -5.02 6.71 2.38
C THR A 38 -5.21 8.16 1.97
N ALA A 39 -5.75 8.99 2.88
CA ALA A 39 -5.94 10.42 2.63
C ALA A 39 -4.62 11.14 2.31
N MET A 40 -3.60 10.92 3.13
CA MET A 40 -2.28 11.55 2.97
C MET A 40 -1.59 11.11 1.67
N SER A 41 -1.64 9.83 1.34
CA SER A 41 -1.03 9.28 0.11
C SER A 41 -1.69 9.84 -1.15
N ILE A 42 -3.03 9.93 -1.20
CA ILE A 42 -3.75 10.51 -2.33
C ILE A 42 -3.50 12.01 -2.43
N TYR A 43 -3.50 12.72 -1.30
CA TYR A 43 -3.22 14.15 -1.27
C TYR A 43 -1.80 14.46 -1.77
N GLU A 44 -0.84 13.65 -1.34
CA GLU A 44 0.56 13.73 -1.76
C GLU A 44 0.71 13.42 -3.26
N PHE A 45 0.09 12.33 -3.73
CA PHE A 45 0.04 12.00 -5.15
C PHE A 45 -0.52 13.16 -5.99
N GLY A 46 -1.66 13.71 -5.60
CA GLY A 46 -2.26 14.85 -6.30
C GLY A 46 -1.38 16.12 -6.25
N THR A 47 -0.63 16.32 -5.16
CA THR A 47 0.31 17.45 -5.06
C THR A 47 1.46 17.29 -6.04
N ILE A 48 2.00 16.08 -6.19
CA ILE A 48 3.10 15.79 -7.11
C ILE A 48 2.65 15.97 -8.55
N VAL A 49 1.51 15.38 -8.91
CA VAL A 49 0.98 15.41 -10.26
C VAL A 49 0.63 16.85 -10.68
N ASN A 50 0.01 17.63 -9.79
CA ASN A 50 -0.34 19.02 -10.07
C ASN A 50 0.88 19.93 -10.26
N ARG A 51 2.07 19.56 -9.71
CA ARG A 51 3.32 20.31 -9.92
C ARG A 51 3.81 20.26 -11.37
N THR A 52 3.35 19.32 -12.18
CA THR A 52 3.74 19.24 -13.60
C THR A 52 3.20 20.40 -14.45
N GLY A 53 2.22 21.14 -13.94
CA GLY A 53 1.55 22.24 -14.65
C GLY A 53 0.55 21.79 -15.71
N HIS A 54 0.54 20.51 -16.08
CA HIS A 54 -0.36 19.94 -17.09
C HIS A 54 -1.61 19.28 -16.50
N VAL A 55 -1.66 19.10 -15.19
CA VAL A 55 -2.72 18.43 -14.44
C VAL A 55 -3.13 19.31 -13.25
N GLN A 56 -4.44 19.40 -13.03
CA GLN A 56 -5.02 20.12 -11.89
C GLN A 56 -6.13 19.27 -11.26
N MET A 57 -5.79 18.05 -10.84
CA MET A 57 -6.74 17.20 -10.13
C MET A 57 -7.15 17.81 -8.78
N ASN A 58 -8.39 17.60 -8.38
CA ASN A 58 -8.88 18.03 -7.08
C ASN A 58 -8.43 17.03 -5.99
N ARG A 59 -7.25 17.29 -5.42
CA ARG A 59 -6.61 16.40 -4.43
C ARG A 59 -7.44 16.22 -3.15
N ASN A 60 -8.14 17.28 -2.70
CA ASN A 60 -8.95 17.21 -1.47
C ASN A 60 -10.16 16.26 -1.66
N ILE A 61 -10.87 16.41 -2.77
CA ILE A 61 -12.04 15.57 -3.07
C ILE A 61 -11.60 14.15 -3.39
N SER A 62 -10.48 13.97 -4.10
CA SER A 62 -9.93 12.65 -4.37
C SER A 62 -9.48 11.93 -3.10
N ALA A 63 -8.82 12.63 -2.16
CA ALA A 63 -8.45 12.08 -0.86
C ALA A 63 -9.69 11.68 -0.05
N LEU A 64 -10.72 12.54 -0.03
CA LEU A 64 -11.96 12.24 0.66
C LEU A 64 -12.71 11.05 0.04
N ALA A 65 -12.73 10.94 -1.31
CA ALA A 65 -13.28 9.78 -2.00
C ALA A 65 -12.53 8.49 -1.61
N GLY A 66 -11.21 8.53 -1.57
CA GLY A 66 -10.40 7.38 -1.16
C GLY A 66 -10.64 6.94 0.27
N VAL A 67 -10.79 7.89 1.20
CA VAL A 67 -11.19 7.57 2.58
C VAL A 67 -12.56 6.90 2.63
N PHE A 68 -13.54 7.41 1.87
CA PHE A 68 -14.86 6.76 1.79
C PHE A 68 -14.76 5.34 1.23
N LEU A 69 -13.98 5.12 0.18
CA LEU A 69 -13.76 3.77 -0.35
C LEU A 69 -13.18 2.84 0.71
N PHE A 70 -12.15 3.30 1.44
CA PHE A 70 -11.53 2.54 2.52
C PHE A 70 -12.55 2.18 3.62
N LEU A 71 -13.38 3.14 4.05
CA LEU A 71 -14.41 2.93 5.07
C LEU A 71 -15.53 2.00 4.58
N CYS A 72 -15.91 2.06 3.28
CA CYS A 72 -16.88 1.14 2.69
C CYS A 72 -16.42 -0.32 2.80
N PHE A 73 -15.15 -0.59 2.44
CA PHE A 73 -14.58 -1.93 2.57
C PHE A 73 -14.51 -2.37 4.04
N GLY A 74 -14.15 -1.47 4.96
CA GLY A 74 -14.16 -1.76 6.40
C GLY A 74 -15.56 -2.08 6.91
N TYR A 75 -16.58 -1.34 6.49
CA TYR A 75 -17.96 -1.58 6.88
C TYR A 75 -18.50 -2.92 6.36
N ILE A 76 -18.23 -3.24 5.08
CA ILE A 76 -18.62 -4.53 4.50
C ILE A 76 -17.90 -5.68 5.21
N GLY A 77 -16.65 -5.49 5.62
CA GLY A 77 -15.94 -6.47 6.43
C GLY A 77 -16.66 -6.80 7.74
N VAL A 78 -17.35 -5.83 8.36
CA VAL A 78 -18.11 -6.01 9.60
C VAL A 78 -19.56 -6.43 9.34
N ALA A 79 -20.19 -5.89 8.30
CA ALA A 79 -21.61 -6.10 7.95
C ALA A 79 -21.74 -6.54 6.48
N PRO A 80 -21.46 -7.82 6.17
CA PRO A 80 -21.58 -8.33 4.81
C PRO A 80 -22.99 -8.14 4.22
N GLY A 81 -23.04 -7.75 2.93
CA GLY A 81 -24.31 -7.56 2.21
C GLY A 81 -24.84 -6.13 2.20
N SER A 82 -24.26 -5.21 2.95
CA SER A 82 -24.67 -3.78 2.99
C SER A 82 -24.01 -2.98 1.85
N ASN A 83 -24.33 -3.30 0.61
CA ASN A 83 -23.68 -2.69 -0.57
C ASN A 83 -24.04 -1.20 -0.77
N GLU A 84 -25.13 -0.73 -0.18
CA GLU A 84 -25.55 0.68 -0.19
C GLU A 84 -24.51 1.64 0.41
N VAL A 85 -23.60 1.14 1.21
CA VAL A 85 -22.49 1.92 1.79
C VAL A 85 -21.57 2.53 0.71
N PHE A 86 -21.55 1.98 -0.53
CA PHE A 86 -20.79 2.55 -1.63
C PHE A 86 -21.44 3.77 -2.27
N ILE A 87 -22.71 4.09 -1.98
CA ILE A 87 -23.43 5.22 -2.60
C ILE A 87 -22.67 6.53 -2.40
N PRO A 88 -22.20 6.93 -1.19
CA PRO A 88 -21.44 8.17 -1.00
C PRO A 88 -20.14 8.20 -1.80
N TYR A 89 -19.47 7.07 -1.97
CA TYR A 89 -18.27 6.98 -2.81
C TYR A 89 -18.60 7.20 -4.28
N LEU A 90 -19.65 6.53 -4.81
CA LEU A 90 -20.10 6.70 -6.20
C LEU A 90 -20.51 8.14 -6.49
N VAL A 91 -21.26 8.78 -5.58
CA VAL A 91 -21.63 10.20 -5.72
C VAL A 91 -20.38 11.08 -5.82
N ARG A 92 -19.31 10.80 -5.04
CA ARG A 92 -18.07 11.55 -5.13
C ARG A 92 -17.31 11.30 -6.43
N LEU A 93 -17.31 10.07 -6.95
CA LEU A 93 -16.73 9.79 -8.28
C LEU A 93 -17.46 10.55 -9.37
N ILE A 94 -18.79 10.53 -9.35
CA ILE A 94 -19.64 11.30 -10.30
C ILE A 94 -19.30 12.80 -10.18
N TYR A 95 -19.19 13.31 -8.95
CA TYR A 95 -18.81 14.71 -8.73
C TYR A 95 -17.41 15.04 -9.29
N LEU A 96 -16.41 14.16 -9.13
CA LEU A 96 -15.08 14.34 -9.71
C LEU A 96 -15.15 14.49 -11.24
N LEU A 97 -15.98 13.67 -11.91
CA LEU A 97 -16.16 13.74 -13.35
C LEU A 97 -16.89 15.02 -13.78
N ILE A 98 -18.02 15.36 -13.14
CA ILE A 98 -18.84 16.51 -13.49
C ILE A 98 -18.11 17.83 -13.17
N SER A 99 -17.33 17.90 -12.09
CA SER A 99 -16.66 19.13 -11.66
C SER A 99 -15.72 19.70 -12.72
N GLU A 100 -15.13 18.88 -13.58
CA GLU A 100 -14.23 19.33 -14.64
C GLU A 100 -14.97 20.07 -15.78
N LEU A 101 -16.27 19.79 -15.99
CA LEU A 101 -17.09 20.51 -16.99
C LEU A 101 -17.18 22.01 -16.66
N TYR A 102 -17.15 22.36 -15.39
CA TYR A 102 -17.32 23.75 -14.92
C TYR A 102 -16.00 24.49 -14.68
N LYS A 103 -14.87 23.77 -14.59
CA LYS A 103 -13.56 24.39 -14.24
C LYS A 103 -12.84 25.05 -15.41
N LYS A 104 -13.24 24.80 -16.65
CA LYS A 104 -12.60 25.33 -17.89
C LYS A 104 -11.07 25.11 -17.90
N GLN A 105 -10.59 23.97 -17.42
CA GLN A 105 -9.19 23.61 -17.39
C GLN A 105 -8.70 23.17 -18.78
N PRO A 106 -7.41 23.39 -19.13
CA PRO A 106 -6.89 23.05 -20.46
C PRO A 106 -6.86 21.53 -20.74
N ASN A 107 -6.73 20.70 -19.71
CA ASN A 107 -6.58 19.23 -19.85
C ASN A 107 -7.51 18.45 -18.91
N PRO A 108 -8.83 18.49 -19.07
CA PRO A 108 -9.78 17.82 -18.19
C PRO A 108 -9.62 16.30 -18.21
N VAL A 109 -9.25 15.71 -19.34
CA VAL A 109 -9.03 14.25 -19.49
C VAL A 109 -7.86 13.79 -18.59
N ASN A 110 -6.77 14.55 -18.55
CA ASN A 110 -5.66 14.24 -17.67
C ASN A 110 -6.07 14.37 -16.18
N ASN A 111 -6.88 15.37 -15.83
CA ASN A 111 -7.40 15.53 -14.48
C ASN A 111 -8.25 14.32 -14.06
N TRP A 112 -9.13 13.82 -14.94
CA TRP A 112 -9.89 12.60 -14.73
C TRP A 112 -8.97 11.39 -14.59
N ALA A 113 -8.02 11.20 -15.51
CA ALA A 113 -7.12 10.06 -15.52
C ALA A 113 -6.33 9.95 -14.19
N TYR A 114 -5.72 11.04 -13.74
CA TYR A 114 -4.95 11.05 -12.49
C TYR A 114 -5.86 10.96 -11.26
N SER A 115 -7.06 11.55 -11.30
CA SER A 115 -8.03 11.38 -10.22
C SER A 115 -8.45 9.90 -10.09
N MET A 116 -8.80 9.24 -11.19
CA MET A 116 -9.15 7.80 -11.18
C MET A 116 -7.94 6.92 -10.86
N MET A 117 -6.75 7.25 -11.35
CA MET A 117 -5.52 6.55 -10.98
C MET A 117 -5.30 6.60 -9.48
N SER A 118 -5.55 7.73 -8.81
CA SER A 118 -5.42 7.83 -7.35
C SER A 118 -6.40 6.90 -6.61
N GLN A 119 -7.61 6.71 -7.16
CA GLN A 119 -8.61 5.82 -6.56
C GLN A 119 -8.23 4.34 -6.76
N ILE A 120 -7.78 3.95 -7.96
CA ILE A 120 -7.45 2.55 -8.26
C ILE A 120 -6.10 2.18 -7.65
N TYR A 121 -5.07 3.02 -7.84
CA TYR A 121 -3.71 2.70 -7.44
C TYR A 121 -3.49 2.81 -5.93
N ILE A 122 -4.09 3.81 -5.27
CA ILE A 122 -3.86 4.08 -3.85
C ILE A 122 -5.06 3.66 -3.00
N ALA A 123 -6.25 4.24 -3.27
CA ALA A 123 -7.41 4.03 -2.40
C ALA A 123 -7.85 2.58 -2.38
N LEU A 124 -8.00 1.94 -3.56
CA LEU A 124 -8.42 0.55 -3.65
C LEU A 124 -7.38 -0.38 -2.99
N SER A 125 -6.09 -0.15 -3.22
CA SER A 125 -5.03 -0.96 -2.61
C SER A 125 -5.10 -0.95 -1.09
N PHE A 126 -5.22 0.23 -0.46
CA PHE A 126 -5.39 0.29 1.00
C PHE A 126 -6.75 -0.24 1.45
N SER A 127 -7.83 -0.03 0.68
CA SER A 127 -9.16 -0.56 1.00
C SER A 127 -9.16 -2.09 1.10
N LEU A 128 -8.39 -2.76 0.24
CA LEU A 128 -8.24 -4.21 0.24
C LEU A 128 -7.54 -4.75 1.51
N LEU A 129 -6.86 -3.92 2.32
CA LEU A 129 -6.41 -4.32 3.66
C LEU A 129 -7.57 -4.73 4.57
N ASN A 130 -8.76 -4.13 4.38
CA ASN A 130 -9.94 -4.54 5.14
C ASN A 130 -10.37 -5.97 4.78
N VAL A 131 -10.24 -6.37 3.50
CA VAL A 131 -10.52 -7.76 3.09
C VAL A 131 -9.58 -8.74 3.77
N LEU A 132 -8.30 -8.36 3.97
CA LEU A 132 -7.34 -9.16 4.72
C LEU A 132 -7.61 -9.16 6.24
N ALA A 133 -8.13 -8.03 6.76
CA ALA A 133 -8.34 -7.84 8.20
C ALA A 133 -9.62 -8.50 8.72
N TYR A 134 -10.65 -8.64 7.88
CA TYR A 134 -11.92 -9.21 8.30
C TYR A 134 -12.17 -10.55 7.62
N HIS A 135 -12.35 -11.56 8.42
CA HIS A 135 -12.64 -12.91 7.97
C HIS A 135 -14.05 -13.32 8.44
N SER A 136 -14.88 -13.74 7.52
CA SER A 136 -16.20 -14.28 7.85
C SER A 136 -16.06 -15.78 8.10
N ASP A 137 -16.37 -16.21 9.31
CA ASP A 137 -16.55 -17.64 9.57
C ASP A 137 -17.83 -18.11 8.88
N ALA A 138 -17.71 -19.03 7.93
CA ALA A 138 -18.83 -19.56 7.17
C ALA A 138 -19.93 -20.19 8.06
N THR A 139 -19.58 -20.55 9.30
CA THR A 139 -20.50 -21.21 10.24
C THR A 139 -21.27 -20.24 11.13
N THR A 140 -20.69 -19.08 11.47
CA THR A 140 -21.26 -18.15 12.45
C THR A 140 -21.80 -16.86 11.86
N SER A 141 -21.53 -16.57 10.59
CA SER A 141 -21.83 -15.28 9.93
C SER A 141 -21.29 -14.06 10.68
N VAL A 142 -20.42 -14.28 11.68
CA VAL A 142 -19.78 -13.20 12.44
C VAL A 142 -18.42 -12.92 11.85
N SER A 143 -18.24 -11.70 11.40
CA SER A 143 -16.96 -11.25 10.89
C SER A 143 -16.01 -10.98 12.07
N GLN A 144 -14.85 -11.63 12.07
CA GLN A 144 -13.82 -11.43 13.09
C GLN A 144 -12.64 -10.64 12.51
N TYR A 145 -12.12 -9.70 13.30
CA TYR A 145 -10.93 -8.97 12.97
C TYR A 145 -9.68 -9.82 13.20
N ASN A 146 -8.92 -10.06 12.14
CA ASN A 146 -7.64 -10.75 12.18
C ASN A 146 -6.50 -9.77 11.81
N PRO A 147 -5.65 -9.37 12.76
CA PRO A 147 -4.55 -8.44 12.49
C PRO A 147 -3.38 -9.08 11.72
N ILE A 148 -3.28 -10.42 11.72
CA ILE A 148 -2.06 -11.11 11.27
C ILE A 148 -1.89 -11.05 9.75
N LEU A 149 -2.97 -11.20 8.98
CA LEU A 149 -2.87 -11.13 7.52
C LEU A 149 -2.44 -9.73 7.03
N PRO A 150 -3.08 -8.61 7.44
CA PRO A 150 -2.57 -7.28 7.09
C PRO A 150 -1.13 -7.05 7.56
N LEU A 151 -0.79 -7.47 8.78
CA LEU A 151 0.55 -7.29 9.33
C LEU A 151 1.60 -8.09 8.56
N SER A 152 1.27 -9.30 8.10
CA SER A 152 2.19 -10.16 7.34
C SER A 152 2.68 -9.50 6.05
N ILE A 153 1.83 -8.71 5.37
CA ILE A 153 2.23 -7.96 4.15
C ILE A 153 3.39 -7.02 4.47
N PHE A 154 3.30 -6.28 5.57
CA PHE A 154 4.35 -5.35 5.98
C PHE A 154 5.60 -6.09 6.45
N ILE A 155 5.47 -7.17 7.21
CA ILE A 155 6.59 -8.01 7.64
C ILE A 155 7.36 -8.52 6.42
N PHE A 156 6.67 -9.10 5.41
CA PHE A 156 7.33 -9.63 4.22
C PHE A 156 8.04 -8.54 3.42
N ASN A 157 7.42 -7.36 3.25
CA ASN A 157 8.06 -6.24 2.58
C ASN A 157 9.30 -5.75 3.35
N TRP A 158 9.22 -5.53 4.67
CA TRP A 158 10.37 -5.06 5.47
C TRP A 158 11.51 -6.06 5.50
N VAL A 159 11.19 -7.36 5.62
CA VAL A 159 12.19 -8.43 5.60
C VAL A 159 12.82 -8.53 4.22
N ASN A 160 12.00 -8.44 3.14
CA ASN A 160 12.48 -8.41 1.77
C ASN A 160 13.44 -7.24 1.53
N ASP A 161 13.07 -6.03 1.92
CA ASP A 161 13.89 -4.83 1.72
C ASP A 161 15.22 -4.93 2.48
N THR A 162 15.18 -5.42 3.72
CA THR A 162 16.38 -5.62 4.54
C THR A 162 17.28 -6.70 3.93
N GLY A 163 16.70 -7.85 3.58
CA GLY A 163 17.42 -8.96 2.95
C GLY A 163 18.01 -8.55 1.60
N ALA A 164 17.23 -7.85 0.77
CA ALA A 164 17.67 -7.35 -0.53
C ALA A 164 18.80 -6.32 -0.41
N TYR A 165 18.75 -5.47 0.60
CA TYR A 165 19.83 -4.52 0.89
C TYR A 165 21.13 -5.24 1.30
N CYS A 166 21.06 -6.17 2.25
CA CYS A 166 22.22 -6.91 2.74
C CYS A 166 22.88 -7.75 1.63
N THR A 167 22.08 -8.55 0.92
CA THR A 167 22.60 -9.44 -0.14
C THR A 167 23.02 -8.64 -1.37
N GLY A 168 22.30 -7.58 -1.71
CA GLY A 168 22.66 -6.70 -2.82
C GLY A 168 23.97 -5.94 -2.59
N MET A 169 24.28 -5.56 -1.34
CA MET A 169 25.59 -4.98 -0.99
C MET A 169 26.73 -5.98 -1.11
N LEU A 170 26.52 -7.23 -0.71
CA LEU A 170 27.56 -8.27 -0.68
C LEU A 170 27.79 -8.90 -2.03
N PHE A 171 26.73 -9.17 -2.78
CA PHE A 171 26.75 -10.03 -3.99
C PHE A 171 26.22 -9.35 -5.24
N GLY A 172 25.65 -8.12 -5.16
CA GLY A 172 24.95 -7.47 -6.26
C GLY A 172 25.85 -7.12 -7.45
N LYS A 173 25.73 -7.86 -8.53
CA LYS A 173 26.47 -7.67 -9.78
C LYS A 173 25.56 -7.27 -10.95
N HIS A 174 24.40 -7.93 -11.06
CA HIS A 174 23.47 -7.75 -12.17
C HIS A 174 22.34 -6.81 -11.78
N ARG A 175 22.18 -5.69 -12.50
CA ARG A 175 21.14 -4.71 -12.21
C ARG A 175 19.76 -5.24 -12.60
N LEU A 176 18.75 -5.01 -11.73
CA LEU A 176 17.39 -5.47 -11.96
C LEU A 176 16.68 -4.60 -13.00
N PHE A 177 16.69 -3.27 -12.80
CA PHE A 177 16.12 -2.26 -13.70
C PHE A 177 16.97 -0.98 -13.67
N GLU A 178 18.02 -0.92 -14.51
CA GLU A 178 19.00 0.15 -14.49
C GLU A 178 18.38 1.53 -14.77
N ARG A 179 17.42 1.61 -15.71
CA ARG A 179 16.74 2.85 -16.10
C ARG A 179 15.92 3.48 -14.99
N ILE A 180 15.28 2.67 -14.13
CA ILE A 180 14.31 3.11 -13.13
C ILE A 180 14.95 3.17 -11.75
N SER A 181 15.64 2.09 -11.35
CA SER A 181 16.26 1.92 -10.05
C SER A 181 17.64 1.27 -10.17
N PRO A 182 18.70 2.06 -10.48
CA PRO A 182 20.05 1.54 -10.77
C PRO A 182 20.73 0.88 -9.58
N LYS A 183 20.18 0.99 -8.38
CA LYS A 183 20.73 0.37 -7.16
C LYS A 183 20.20 -1.03 -6.90
N LYS A 184 19.06 -1.42 -7.48
CA LYS A 184 18.49 -2.77 -7.31
C LYS A 184 19.23 -3.78 -8.17
N SER A 185 19.51 -4.96 -7.60
CA SER A 185 20.16 -6.09 -8.28
C SER A 185 19.33 -7.37 -8.19
N TRP A 186 19.54 -8.28 -9.13
CA TRP A 186 18.89 -9.60 -9.12
C TRP A 186 19.27 -10.40 -7.88
N GLU A 187 20.57 -10.40 -7.52
CA GLU A 187 21.08 -11.08 -6.33
C GLU A 187 20.45 -10.54 -5.04
N GLY A 188 20.28 -9.20 -4.99
CA GLY A 188 19.56 -8.56 -3.90
C GLY A 188 18.10 -9.03 -3.82
N SER A 189 17.38 -9.02 -4.94
CA SER A 189 15.97 -9.43 -4.99
C SER A 189 15.77 -10.90 -4.61
N ILE A 190 16.66 -11.79 -5.07
CA ILE A 190 16.63 -13.22 -4.70
C ILE A 190 16.93 -13.38 -3.20
N GLY A 191 17.93 -12.68 -2.67
CA GLY A 191 18.25 -12.71 -1.25
C GLY A 191 17.09 -12.21 -0.38
N GLY A 192 16.46 -11.10 -0.76
CA GLY A 192 15.27 -10.61 -0.08
C GLY A 192 14.13 -11.64 -0.07
N ALA A 193 13.89 -12.29 -1.23
CA ALA A 193 12.90 -13.37 -1.33
C ALA A 193 13.21 -14.52 -0.36
N VAL A 194 14.46 -14.97 -0.28
CA VAL A 194 14.85 -16.03 0.65
C VAL A 194 14.57 -15.64 2.11
N PHE A 195 14.94 -14.42 2.52
CA PHE A 195 14.64 -13.94 3.86
C PHE A 195 13.13 -13.87 4.15
N SER A 196 12.33 -13.44 3.16
CA SER A 196 10.87 -13.41 3.30
C SER A 196 10.26 -14.80 3.37
N MET A 197 10.82 -15.78 2.65
CA MET A 197 10.40 -17.18 2.78
C MET A 197 10.68 -17.73 4.18
N ILE A 198 11.81 -17.38 4.78
CA ILE A 198 12.11 -17.74 6.18
C ILE A 198 11.08 -17.09 7.11
N ALA A 199 10.73 -15.81 6.92
CA ALA A 199 9.71 -15.14 7.70
C ALA A 199 8.32 -15.81 7.52
N ALA A 200 7.95 -16.20 6.30
CA ALA A 200 6.71 -16.92 6.02
C ALA A 200 6.67 -18.30 6.72
N TYR A 201 7.77 -19.02 6.70
CA TYR A 201 7.89 -20.27 7.45
C TYR A 201 7.74 -20.05 8.96
N VAL A 202 8.39 -19.04 9.52
CA VAL A 202 8.23 -18.69 10.94
C VAL A 202 6.78 -18.36 11.27
N LEU A 203 6.11 -17.52 10.45
CA LEU A 203 4.68 -17.22 10.66
C LEU A 203 3.81 -18.47 10.61
N SER A 204 4.11 -19.44 9.74
CA SER A 204 3.36 -20.69 9.67
C SER A 204 3.41 -21.54 10.94
N LEU A 205 4.49 -21.41 11.74
CA LEU A 205 4.63 -22.13 13.01
C LEU A 205 3.75 -21.52 14.12
N TYR A 206 3.53 -20.21 14.08
CA TYR A 206 2.77 -19.49 15.11
C TYR A 206 1.30 -19.28 14.73
N PHE A 207 0.96 -19.27 13.45
CA PHE A 207 -0.37 -18.96 12.94
C PHE A 207 -0.88 -20.06 12.00
N PRO A 208 -1.45 -21.15 12.54
CA PRO A 208 -1.81 -22.35 11.78
C PRO A 208 -3.10 -22.23 10.96
N PHE A 209 -3.72 -21.06 10.86
CA PHE A 209 -4.91 -20.81 10.02
C PHE A 209 -4.61 -20.87 8.51
N LEU A 210 -3.33 -20.77 8.11
CA LEU A 210 -2.80 -21.10 6.79
C LEU A 210 -1.82 -22.26 6.93
N SER A 211 -1.84 -23.20 5.97
CA SER A 211 -0.79 -24.22 5.88
C SER A 211 0.58 -23.58 5.56
N THR A 212 1.66 -24.28 5.86
CA THR A 212 3.02 -23.78 5.57
C THR A 212 3.18 -23.42 4.08
N MET A 213 2.62 -24.22 3.17
CA MET A 213 2.69 -23.96 1.73
C MET A 213 1.91 -22.70 1.34
N GLN A 214 0.76 -22.44 1.99
CA GLN A 214 -0.02 -21.23 1.75
C GLN A 214 0.70 -19.98 2.29
N TRP A 215 1.35 -20.05 3.46
CA TRP A 215 2.20 -18.98 3.96
C TRP A 215 3.38 -18.67 3.05
N LEU A 216 4.07 -19.71 2.56
CA LEU A 216 5.17 -19.54 1.61
C LEU A 216 4.68 -18.93 0.29
N GLY A 217 3.55 -19.38 -0.23
CA GLY A 217 2.93 -18.81 -1.42
C GLY A 217 2.56 -17.34 -1.24
N LEU A 218 1.95 -16.98 -0.09
CA LEU A 218 1.63 -15.59 0.25
C LEU A 218 2.90 -14.72 0.32
N GLY A 219 3.94 -15.21 1.00
CA GLY A 219 5.23 -14.52 1.09
C GLY A 219 5.85 -14.27 -0.29
N LEU A 220 5.83 -15.29 -1.17
CA LEU A 220 6.35 -15.16 -2.53
C LEU A 220 5.57 -14.12 -3.35
N VAL A 221 4.24 -14.15 -3.29
CA VAL A 221 3.38 -13.18 -3.97
C VAL A 221 3.68 -11.77 -3.49
N VAL A 222 3.76 -11.55 -2.17
CA VAL A 222 4.06 -10.24 -1.59
C VAL A 222 5.43 -9.73 -2.04
N VAL A 223 6.45 -10.56 -2.06
CA VAL A 223 7.81 -10.17 -2.49
C VAL A 223 7.84 -9.78 -3.97
N VAL A 224 7.25 -10.59 -4.84
CA VAL A 224 7.24 -10.33 -6.28
C VAL A 224 6.48 -9.02 -6.57
N PHE A 225 5.24 -8.91 -6.09
CA PHE A 225 4.41 -7.74 -6.35
C PHE A 225 4.87 -6.51 -5.55
N GLY A 226 5.48 -6.69 -4.37
CA GLY A 226 6.13 -5.61 -3.63
C GLY A 226 7.32 -5.03 -4.39
N THR A 227 8.15 -5.87 -4.97
CA THR A 227 9.27 -5.41 -5.83
C THR A 227 8.76 -4.63 -7.03
N TRP A 228 7.69 -5.10 -7.68
CA TRP A 228 7.07 -4.38 -8.81
C TRP A 228 6.37 -3.10 -8.35
N GLY A 229 5.82 -3.07 -7.15
CA GLY A 229 5.21 -1.87 -6.56
C GLY A 229 6.20 -0.72 -6.42
N ASP A 230 7.35 -0.96 -5.78
CA ASP A 230 8.43 0.02 -5.67
C ASP A 230 8.97 0.44 -7.06
N LEU A 231 9.11 -0.49 -8.01
CA LEU A 231 9.53 -0.14 -9.37
C LEU A 231 8.49 0.73 -10.09
N THR A 232 7.20 0.45 -9.91
CA THR A 232 6.10 1.22 -10.50
C THR A 232 6.07 2.64 -9.93
N GLU A 233 6.19 2.79 -8.62
CA GLU A 233 6.26 4.09 -7.97
C GLU A 233 7.53 4.84 -8.35
N SER A 234 8.66 4.15 -8.44
CA SER A 234 9.91 4.71 -8.94
C SER A 234 9.78 5.21 -10.38
N LEU A 235 9.13 4.46 -11.27
CA LEU A 235 8.85 4.87 -12.64
C LEU A 235 7.99 6.14 -12.67
N LEU A 236 6.92 6.18 -11.89
CA LEU A 236 6.07 7.36 -11.75
C LEU A 236 6.88 8.59 -11.34
N LYS A 237 7.72 8.47 -10.30
CA LYS A 237 8.59 9.56 -9.84
C LYS A 237 9.55 10.04 -10.94
N ARG A 238 10.17 9.13 -11.71
CA ARG A 238 11.07 9.50 -12.81
C ARG A 238 10.32 10.20 -13.93
N THR A 239 9.13 9.73 -14.29
CA THR A 239 8.29 10.37 -15.32
C THR A 239 7.89 11.79 -14.92
N LEU A 240 7.65 12.03 -13.63
CA LEU A 240 7.30 13.34 -13.09
C LEU A 240 8.54 14.23 -12.76
N GLY A 241 9.76 13.76 -13.06
CA GLY A 241 11.00 14.51 -12.82
C GLY A 241 11.37 14.69 -11.35
N ILE A 242 10.82 13.86 -10.45
CA ILE A 242 11.07 13.93 -9.01
C ILE A 242 11.77 12.65 -8.50
N LYS A 243 12.26 12.72 -7.27
CA LYS A 243 12.91 11.58 -6.61
C LYS A 243 12.18 11.15 -5.34
N VAL A 244 11.47 12.05 -4.70
CA VAL A 244 10.78 11.84 -3.42
C VAL A 244 9.37 12.38 -3.57
N SER A 245 8.38 11.65 -3.07
CA SER A 245 6.97 12.00 -3.25
C SER A 245 6.54 13.19 -2.38
N GLY A 246 7.18 13.42 -1.23
CA GLY A 246 6.83 14.51 -0.32
C GLY A 246 7.81 14.66 0.84
N ASN A 247 7.45 15.52 1.80
CA ASN A 247 8.20 15.78 3.03
C ASN A 247 7.33 15.60 4.28
N ASN A 248 6.26 14.82 4.20
CA ASN A 248 5.31 14.64 5.28
C ASN A 248 5.91 13.95 6.51
N LEU A 249 6.93 13.11 6.29
CA LEU A 249 7.66 12.46 7.37
C LEU A 249 9.08 13.04 7.46
N PRO A 250 9.43 13.76 8.55
CA PRO A 250 10.74 14.38 8.70
C PRO A 250 11.88 13.38 8.51
N GLY A 251 12.72 13.62 7.50
CA GLY A 251 13.86 12.76 7.17
C GLY A 251 13.53 11.46 6.41
N HIS A 252 12.25 11.12 6.19
CA HIS A 252 11.81 9.87 5.54
C HIS A 252 11.08 10.05 4.20
N GLY A 253 10.86 11.26 3.75
CA GLY A 253 10.16 11.53 2.49
C GLY A 253 8.64 11.60 2.66
N GLY A 254 7.91 11.18 1.64
CA GLY A 254 6.46 11.18 1.63
C GLY A 254 5.84 9.94 2.24
N MET A 255 4.52 10.02 2.47
CA MET A 255 3.73 8.86 2.91
C MET A 255 3.68 7.80 1.81
N LEU A 256 3.52 8.20 0.55
CA LEU A 256 3.50 7.31 -0.60
C LEU A 256 4.80 6.50 -0.72
N ASP A 257 5.97 7.15 -0.51
CA ASP A 257 7.28 6.48 -0.52
C ASP A 257 7.44 5.38 0.57
N ARG A 258 6.57 5.33 1.57
CA ARG A 258 6.61 4.31 2.65
C ARG A 258 5.78 3.08 2.36
N PHE A 259 4.86 3.18 1.42
CA PHE A 259 3.94 2.12 1.07
C PHE A 259 4.04 1.69 -0.40
N ASP A 260 5.06 2.16 -1.12
CA ASP A 260 5.31 1.88 -2.54
C ASP A 260 5.24 0.39 -2.87
N SER A 261 5.94 -0.46 -2.11
CA SER A 261 5.88 -1.92 -2.24
C SER A 261 4.49 -2.47 -1.88
N SER A 262 3.85 -1.91 -0.84
CA SER A 262 2.59 -2.42 -0.33
C SER A 262 1.42 -2.18 -1.28
N ILE A 263 1.46 -1.12 -2.08
CA ILE A 263 0.37 -0.73 -3.00
C ILE A 263 0.04 -1.85 -4.01
N LEU A 264 1.02 -2.56 -4.55
CA LEU A 264 0.76 -3.70 -5.44
C LEU A 264 0.74 -5.03 -4.69
N ALA A 265 1.47 -5.15 -3.58
CA ALA A 265 1.49 -6.39 -2.79
C ALA A 265 0.14 -6.70 -2.16
N ILE A 266 -0.61 -5.69 -1.67
CA ILE A 266 -1.91 -5.88 -1.03
C ILE A 266 -2.94 -6.48 -2.00
N PRO A 267 -3.22 -5.89 -3.19
CA PRO A 267 -4.14 -6.49 -4.16
C PRO A 267 -3.73 -7.89 -4.58
N ALA A 268 -2.43 -8.11 -4.80
CA ALA A 268 -1.93 -9.42 -5.18
C ALA A 268 -2.12 -10.48 -4.08
N ALA A 269 -1.91 -10.11 -2.82
CA ALA A 269 -2.17 -10.97 -1.67
C ALA A 269 -3.65 -11.33 -1.56
N VAL A 270 -4.55 -10.37 -1.74
CA VAL A 270 -6.00 -10.62 -1.77
C VAL A 270 -6.35 -11.59 -2.90
N CYS A 271 -5.87 -11.36 -4.13
CA CYS A 271 -6.08 -12.28 -5.25
C CYS A 271 -5.57 -13.70 -4.94
N TYR A 272 -4.39 -13.81 -4.33
CA TYR A 272 -3.84 -15.10 -3.94
C TYR A 272 -4.73 -15.82 -2.92
N LEU A 273 -5.19 -15.12 -1.88
CA LEU A 273 -6.04 -15.70 -0.83
C LEU A 273 -7.41 -16.10 -1.37
N TYR A 274 -7.99 -15.35 -2.31
CA TYR A 274 -9.19 -15.77 -3.05
C TYR A 274 -8.91 -17.03 -3.88
N PHE A 275 -7.76 -17.09 -4.56
CA PHE A 275 -7.41 -18.25 -5.36
C PHE A 275 -7.30 -19.54 -4.54
N ILE A 276 -6.79 -19.47 -3.32
CA ILE A 276 -6.72 -20.63 -2.40
C ILE A 276 -7.99 -20.80 -1.57
N SER A 277 -9.06 -20.06 -1.87
CA SER A 277 -10.38 -20.13 -1.23
C SER A 277 -10.36 -19.92 0.28
N LEU A 278 -9.50 -19.01 0.77
CA LEU A 278 -9.44 -18.65 2.18
C LEU A 278 -10.41 -17.52 2.53
N ILE A 279 -10.63 -16.59 1.63
CA ILE A 279 -11.48 -15.41 1.80
C ILE A 279 -12.57 -15.35 0.73
#